data_04848c90b6284830a920bee5458cecb1
#
_entry.id   04848c90b6284830a920bee5458cecb1
#
_cell.length_a   1.000
_cell.length_b   1.000
_cell.length_c   1.000
_cell.angle_alpha   90.00
_cell.angle_beta   90.00
_cell.angle_gamma   90.00
#
_symmetry.space_group_name_H-M   'P 1'
#
loop_
_entity.id
_entity.type
_entity.pdbx_description
1 polymer ?
#
loop_
_entity_poly.entity_id
_entity_poly.type
_entity_poly.pdbx_seq_one_letter_code
_entity_poly.pdbx_strand_id
1 'polypeptide(L)'
;MAKDREAQERRRQHREEARAREQAARQRTRRLRLIRRVGAYAVAAVLAGGLGYWAYAKISAPLPGQAMPTQGNDHIPAMWSPHPPYNTDPPTSGWHVDNIAPWGVHGTPIPKELQVHNLEDAGVAVQYNCPQGCPDLVKRLEAIVKAHDKYVLLAPYPGMDKRIALTAWGRIDKFDEFDEARIDRFIKAYKGIDHHKR
;
A
#
# COMPACT_ATOMS: atom_id res chain seq x y z
N MET A 1 5.75 -23.43 87.42
CA MET A 1 4.85 -24.31 86.60
C MET A 1 3.78 -23.56 85.85
N ALA A 2 2.87 -22.71 86.46
CA ALA A 2 1.85 -21.95 85.71
C ALA A 2 2.46 -20.90 84.74
N LYS A 3 3.42 -20.08 85.20
CA LYS A 3 4.10 -19.06 84.42
C LYS A 3 4.87 -19.60 83.20
N ASP A 4 5.41 -20.81 83.33
CA ASP A 4 6.15 -21.47 82.27
C ASP A 4 5.19 -21.96 81.13
N ARG A 5 3.99 -22.41 81.47
CA ARG A 5 2.95 -22.79 80.51
C ARG A 5 2.44 -21.57 79.77
N GLU A 6 2.15 -20.46 80.38
CA GLU A 6 1.73 -19.24 79.78
C GLU A 6 2.81 -18.66 78.82
N ALA A 7 4.08 -18.75 79.21
CA ALA A 7 5.17 -18.32 78.33
C ALA A 7 5.31 -19.24 77.13
N GLN A 8 5.07 -20.52 77.26
CA GLN A 8 5.09 -21.49 76.18
C GLN A 8 3.92 -21.27 75.17
N GLU A 9 2.72 -21.00 75.71
CA GLU A 9 1.54 -20.68 74.87
C GLU A 9 1.72 -19.41 74.12
N ARG A 10 2.23 -18.32 74.70
CA ARG A 10 2.55 -17.07 74.02
C ARG A 10 3.59 -17.28 72.91
N ARG A 11 4.61 -18.09 73.17
CA ARG A 11 5.62 -18.44 72.15
C ARG A 11 5.01 -19.26 71.00
N ARG A 12 4.06 -20.12 71.19
CA ARG A 12 3.31 -20.88 70.21
C ARG A 12 2.44 -19.96 69.37
N GLN A 13 1.65 -19.09 69.98
CA GLN A 13 0.82 -18.11 69.31
C GLN A 13 1.64 -17.19 68.42
N HIS A 14 2.74 -16.65 68.90
CA HIS A 14 3.65 -15.82 68.05
C HIS A 14 4.22 -16.58 66.81
N ARG A 15 4.56 -17.86 67.00
CA ARG A 15 5.04 -18.69 65.89
C ARG A 15 3.95 -18.99 64.88
N GLU A 16 2.74 -19.21 65.31
CA GLU A 16 1.58 -19.46 64.46
C GLU A 16 1.20 -18.20 63.67
N GLU A 17 1.17 -17.05 64.35
CA GLU A 17 0.95 -15.76 63.70
C GLU A 17 2.05 -15.42 62.66
N ALA A 18 3.31 -15.66 62.99
CA ALA A 18 4.43 -15.45 62.06
C ALA A 18 4.30 -16.33 60.81
N ARG A 19 3.95 -17.61 60.99
CA ARG A 19 3.72 -18.56 59.89
C ARG A 19 2.53 -18.13 59.03
N ALA A 20 1.43 -17.66 59.63
CA ALA A 20 0.27 -17.17 58.92
C ALA A 20 0.59 -15.93 58.09
N ARG A 21 1.37 -14.98 58.65
CA ARG A 21 1.85 -13.78 57.94
C ARG A 21 2.76 -14.15 56.77
N GLU A 22 3.69 -15.06 56.94
CA GLU A 22 4.55 -15.56 55.83
C GLU A 22 3.74 -16.24 54.74
N GLN A 23 2.77 -17.09 55.10
CA GLN A 23 1.91 -17.74 54.10
C GLN A 23 1.07 -16.72 53.29
N ALA A 24 0.48 -15.74 53.97
CA ALA A 24 -0.27 -14.65 53.33
C ALA A 24 0.63 -13.81 52.38
N ALA A 25 1.84 -13.49 52.82
CA ALA A 25 2.81 -12.77 52.01
C ALA A 25 3.22 -13.58 50.74
N ARG A 26 3.48 -14.87 50.89
CA ARG A 26 3.79 -15.79 49.78
C ARG A 26 2.61 -15.91 48.82
N GLN A 27 1.39 -16.01 49.28
CA GLN A 27 0.17 -16.06 48.48
C GLN A 27 -0.03 -14.74 47.70
N ARG A 28 0.17 -13.59 48.38
CA ARG A 28 0.09 -12.28 47.73
C ARG A 28 1.12 -12.11 46.59
N THR A 29 2.36 -12.51 46.83
CA THR A 29 3.40 -12.44 45.79
C THR A 29 3.12 -13.37 44.62
N ARG A 30 2.60 -14.59 44.87
CA ARG A 30 2.18 -15.52 43.81
C ARG A 30 1.03 -14.94 42.97
N ARG A 31 0.00 -14.36 43.62
CA ARG A 31 -1.12 -13.71 42.93
C ARG A 31 -0.64 -12.52 42.07
N LEU A 32 0.22 -11.65 42.60
CA LEU A 32 0.77 -10.53 41.86
C LEU A 32 1.60 -10.97 40.63
N ARG A 33 2.41 -12.02 40.79
CA ARG A 33 3.17 -12.59 39.66
C ARG A 33 2.24 -13.16 38.58
N LEU A 34 1.16 -13.85 39.00
CA LEU A 34 0.18 -14.39 38.07
C LEU A 34 -0.54 -13.26 37.31
N ILE A 35 -1.03 -12.23 38.00
CA ILE A 35 -1.69 -11.07 37.42
C ILE A 35 -0.77 -10.37 36.41
N ARG A 36 0.51 -10.15 36.77
CA ARG A 36 1.48 -9.54 35.87
C ARG A 36 1.73 -10.39 34.61
N ARG A 37 1.83 -11.72 34.76
CA ARG A 37 1.99 -12.63 33.62
C ARG A 37 0.77 -12.65 32.72
N VAL A 38 -0.41 -12.77 33.28
CA VAL A 38 -1.68 -12.74 32.51
C VAL A 38 -1.85 -11.39 31.82
N GLY A 39 -1.56 -10.28 32.51
CA GLY A 39 -1.58 -8.95 31.91
C GLY A 39 -0.59 -8.80 30.76
N ALA A 40 0.64 -9.30 30.93
CA ALA A 40 1.63 -9.27 29.84
C ALA A 40 1.19 -10.08 28.63
N TYR A 41 0.63 -11.28 28.82
CA TYR A 41 0.10 -12.09 27.71
C TYR A 41 -1.11 -11.45 27.03
N ALA A 42 -2.00 -10.81 27.79
CA ALA A 42 -3.14 -10.09 27.25
C ALA A 42 -2.68 -8.92 26.36
N VAL A 43 -1.72 -8.13 26.81
CA VAL A 43 -1.13 -7.04 26.02
C VAL A 43 -0.46 -7.59 24.75
N ALA A 44 0.33 -8.65 24.87
CA ALA A 44 0.98 -9.28 23.71
C ALA A 44 -0.04 -9.80 22.69
N ALA A 45 -1.13 -10.41 23.15
CA ALA A 45 -2.21 -10.87 22.26
C ALA A 45 -2.91 -9.72 21.52
N VAL A 46 -3.18 -8.60 22.21
CA VAL A 46 -3.78 -7.41 21.59
C VAL A 46 -2.85 -6.81 20.54
N LEU A 47 -1.56 -6.70 20.83
CA LEU A 47 -0.57 -6.19 19.89
C LEU A 47 -0.43 -7.11 18.66
N ALA A 48 -0.35 -8.41 18.87
CA ALA A 48 -0.28 -9.40 17.79
C ALA A 48 -1.55 -9.39 16.92
N GLY A 49 -2.73 -9.35 17.55
CA GLY A 49 -4.01 -9.22 16.84
C GLY A 49 -4.14 -7.93 16.04
N GLY A 50 -3.74 -6.81 16.63
CA GLY A 50 -3.73 -5.51 15.96
C GLY A 50 -2.78 -5.47 14.75
N LEU A 51 -1.56 -6.01 14.91
CA LEU A 51 -0.59 -6.10 13.82
C LEU A 51 -1.10 -7.05 12.71
N GLY A 52 -1.66 -8.20 13.08
CA GLY A 52 -2.24 -9.16 12.14
C GLY A 52 -3.40 -8.57 11.35
N TYR A 53 -4.31 -7.85 12.02
CA TYR A 53 -5.41 -7.15 11.37
C TYR A 53 -4.92 -6.05 10.42
N TRP A 54 -3.93 -5.25 10.85
CA TRP A 54 -3.33 -4.22 10.00
C TRP A 54 -2.68 -4.81 8.74
N ALA A 55 -1.91 -5.88 8.88
CA ALA A 55 -1.30 -6.58 7.76
C ALA A 55 -2.37 -7.15 6.81
N TYR A 56 -3.41 -7.81 7.35
CA TYR A 56 -4.54 -8.32 6.59
C TYR A 56 -5.26 -7.20 5.82
N ALA A 57 -5.57 -6.08 6.46
CA ALA A 57 -6.23 -4.94 5.82
C ALA A 57 -5.39 -4.34 4.67
N LYS A 58 -4.07 -4.32 4.81
CA LYS A 58 -3.15 -3.87 3.74
C LYS A 58 -3.13 -4.83 2.54
N ILE A 59 -3.08 -6.14 2.78
CA ILE A 59 -3.03 -7.17 1.74
C ILE A 59 -4.39 -7.31 1.03
N SER A 60 -5.49 -7.16 1.76
CA SER A 60 -6.86 -7.30 1.24
C SER A 60 -7.41 -6.02 0.61
N ALA A 61 -6.66 -4.90 0.65
CA ALA A 61 -7.11 -3.66 0.02
C ALA A 61 -7.28 -3.87 -1.50
N PRO A 62 -8.40 -3.44 -2.09
CA PRO A 62 -8.59 -3.57 -3.53
C PRO A 62 -7.52 -2.78 -4.28
N LEU A 63 -7.02 -3.37 -5.36
CA LEU A 63 -6.08 -2.71 -6.25
C LEU A 63 -6.70 -1.42 -6.83
N PRO A 64 -5.92 -0.32 -6.91
CA PRO A 64 -6.45 0.95 -7.40
C PRO A 64 -6.80 0.90 -8.88
N GLY A 65 -7.75 1.75 -9.29
CA GLY A 65 -8.23 1.84 -10.66
C GLY A 65 -9.11 0.67 -11.09
N GLN A 66 -9.71 0.81 -12.25
CA GLN A 66 -10.57 -0.18 -12.89
C GLN A 66 -9.73 -1.19 -13.66
N ALA A 67 -10.04 -2.49 -13.52
CA ALA A 67 -9.47 -3.54 -14.37
C ALA A 67 -10.12 -3.49 -15.76
N MET A 68 -9.28 -3.55 -16.78
CA MET A 68 -9.71 -3.59 -18.18
C MET A 68 -9.25 -4.90 -18.82
N PRO A 69 -10.08 -5.51 -19.68
CA PRO A 69 -9.64 -6.66 -20.48
C PRO A 69 -8.42 -6.28 -21.31
N THR A 70 -7.38 -7.10 -21.29
CA THR A 70 -6.20 -6.89 -22.13
C THR A 70 -6.48 -7.30 -23.57
N GLN A 71 -5.90 -6.57 -24.54
CA GLN A 71 -6.01 -6.85 -25.97
C GLN A 71 -4.76 -7.56 -26.54
N GLY A 72 -4.00 -8.21 -25.69
CA GLY A 72 -2.74 -8.83 -26.08
C GLY A 72 -1.57 -7.84 -26.04
N ASN A 73 -0.42 -8.30 -26.50
CA ASN A 73 0.84 -7.56 -26.54
C ASN A 73 1.57 -7.78 -27.87
N ASP A 74 0.84 -7.76 -28.98
CA ASP A 74 1.42 -7.94 -30.31
C ASP A 74 2.10 -6.66 -30.78
N HIS A 75 3.33 -6.77 -31.26
CA HIS A 75 4.06 -5.66 -31.86
C HIS A 75 3.62 -5.36 -33.27
N ILE A 76 3.52 -4.08 -33.62
CA ILE A 76 3.29 -3.58 -34.98
C ILE A 76 4.59 -3.01 -35.55
N PRO A 77 4.78 -3.07 -36.91
CA PRO A 77 6.07 -2.75 -37.53
C PRO A 77 6.42 -1.25 -37.46
N ALA A 78 5.44 -0.37 -37.31
CA ALA A 78 5.67 1.07 -37.22
C ALA A 78 4.52 1.77 -36.50
N MET A 79 4.78 2.96 -35.94
CA MET A 79 3.73 3.83 -35.42
C MET A 79 2.69 4.09 -36.48
N TRP A 80 1.43 4.13 -36.06
CA TRP A 80 0.25 4.32 -36.95
C TRP A 80 0.03 3.20 -37.98
N SER A 81 0.71 2.04 -37.83
CA SER A 81 0.33 0.86 -38.61
C SER A 81 -1.12 0.47 -38.31
N PRO A 82 -1.90 0.01 -39.28
CA PRO A 82 -3.26 -0.42 -39.05
C PRO A 82 -3.34 -1.53 -37.99
N HIS A 83 -4.17 -1.35 -37.00
CA HIS A 83 -4.46 -2.34 -35.94
C HIS A 83 -5.91 -2.16 -35.46
N PRO A 84 -6.51 -3.14 -34.80
CA PRO A 84 -7.82 -2.99 -34.16
C PRO A 84 -7.84 -1.84 -33.15
N PRO A 85 -8.99 -1.17 -32.96
CA PRO A 85 -9.10 -0.04 -32.05
C PRO A 85 -8.86 -0.49 -30.61
N TYR A 86 -8.24 0.36 -29.81
CA TYR A 86 -8.10 0.14 -28.36
C TYR A 86 -9.46 0.13 -27.66
N ASN A 87 -9.61 -0.72 -26.67
CA ASN A 87 -10.83 -0.85 -25.85
C ASN A 87 -10.94 0.19 -24.75
N THR A 88 -9.88 0.98 -24.51
CA THR A 88 -9.85 2.09 -23.56
C THR A 88 -9.21 3.33 -24.15
N ASP A 89 -9.56 4.49 -23.62
CA ASP A 89 -8.95 5.77 -24.00
C ASP A 89 -8.67 6.58 -22.71
N PRO A 90 -7.39 6.75 -22.33
CA PRO A 90 -6.15 6.24 -22.95
C PRO A 90 -6.04 4.71 -22.95
N PRO A 91 -5.24 4.13 -23.88
CA PRO A 91 -5.07 2.68 -23.97
C PRO A 91 -4.31 2.10 -22.79
N THR A 92 -4.66 0.84 -22.43
CA THR A 92 -4.02 0.11 -21.32
C THR A 92 -3.32 -1.17 -21.77
N SER A 93 -3.47 -1.60 -23.00
CA SER A 93 -2.87 -2.78 -23.60
C SER A 93 -3.17 -2.83 -25.09
N GLY A 94 -2.64 -3.81 -25.80
CA GLY A 94 -2.94 -4.06 -27.21
C GLY A 94 -1.74 -3.81 -28.11
N TRP A 95 -1.99 -3.61 -29.39
CA TRP A 95 -0.96 -3.46 -30.43
C TRP A 95 -0.09 -2.23 -30.19
N HIS A 96 1.23 -2.40 -30.28
CA HIS A 96 2.19 -1.32 -30.04
C HIS A 96 3.51 -1.57 -30.77
N VAL A 97 4.33 -0.53 -30.88
CA VAL A 97 5.68 -0.62 -31.49
C VAL A 97 6.68 -1.19 -30.48
N ASP A 98 7.77 -1.78 -30.99
CA ASP A 98 8.87 -2.32 -30.17
C ASP A 98 9.85 -1.21 -29.73
N ASN A 99 9.31 -0.14 -29.15
CA ASN A 99 10.07 0.98 -28.58
C ASN A 99 9.25 1.65 -27.49
N ILE A 100 9.92 2.27 -26.52
CA ILE A 100 9.31 3.03 -25.44
C ILE A 100 9.56 4.54 -25.58
N ALA A 101 8.65 5.34 -25.08
CA ALA A 101 8.94 6.75 -24.78
C ALA A 101 9.91 6.82 -23.58
N PRO A 102 10.83 7.80 -23.54
CA PRO A 102 11.66 8.03 -22.37
C PRO A 102 10.83 8.18 -21.08
N TRP A 103 11.32 7.66 -19.96
CA TRP A 103 10.67 7.88 -18.69
C TRP A 103 10.77 9.35 -18.25
N GLY A 104 9.80 9.81 -17.48
CA GLY A 104 9.78 11.17 -16.93
C GLY A 104 8.72 12.07 -17.58
N VAL A 105 9.01 13.35 -17.68
CA VAL A 105 8.04 14.40 -18.04
C VAL A 105 8.14 14.73 -19.52
N HIS A 106 7.00 14.69 -20.21
CA HIS A 106 6.85 15.08 -21.61
C HIS A 106 5.97 16.32 -21.72
N GLY A 107 6.43 17.30 -22.53
CA GLY A 107 5.67 18.51 -22.84
C GLY A 107 4.71 18.35 -24.04
N THR A 108 4.78 17.22 -24.73
CA THR A 108 3.95 16.90 -25.90
C THR A 108 3.28 15.54 -25.76
N PRO A 109 2.14 15.30 -26.43
CA PRO A 109 1.49 14.01 -26.42
C PRO A 109 2.42 12.90 -26.92
N ILE A 110 2.34 11.73 -26.28
CA ILE A 110 3.04 10.52 -26.72
C ILE A 110 2.09 9.71 -27.61
N PRO A 111 2.53 9.21 -28.78
CA PRO A 111 1.73 8.28 -29.57
C PRO A 111 1.24 7.08 -28.74
N LYS A 112 -0.01 6.67 -28.96
CA LYS A 112 -0.65 5.60 -28.18
C LYS A 112 0.14 4.29 -28.27
N GLU A 113 0.60 3.95 -29.45
CA GLU A 113 1.34 2.73 -29.74
C GLU A 113 2.71 2.70 -29.06
N LEU A 114 3.32 3.86 -28.86
CA LEU A 114 4.59 3.97 -28.11
C LEU A 114 4.35 3.88 -26.61
N GLN A 115 3.31 4.57 -26.13
CA GLN A 115 2.94 4.56 -24.72
C GLN A 115 2.54 3.17 -24.21
N VAL A 116 1.80 2.38 -25.03
CA VAL A 116 1.37 1.03 -24.64
C VAL A 116 2.58 0.12 -24.35
N HIS A 117 3.68 0.26 -25.10
CA HIS A 117 4.91 -0.49 -24.80
C HIS A 117 5.50 -0.07 -23.45
N ASN A 118 5.48 1.22 -23.09
CA ASN A 118 5.88 1.62 -21.75
C ASN A 118 5.06 0.92 -20.64
N LEU A 119 3.74 0.69 -20.87
CA LEU A 119 2.91 -0.01 -19.90
C LEU A 119 3.26 -1.49 -19.81
N GLU A 120 3.64 -2.14 -20.92
CA GLU A 120 4.12 -3.51 -20.96
C GLU A 120 5.46 -3.63 -20.22
N ASP A 121 6.37 -2.67 -20.41
CA ASP A 121 7.68 -2.54 -19.75
C ASP A 121 7.56 -2.05 -18.30
N ALA A 122 6.57 -2.51 -17.58
CA ALA A 122 6.40 -2.20 -16.16
C ALA A 122 6.06 -0.73 -15.84
N GLY A 123 5.59 0.04 -16.80
CA GLY A 123 5.35 1.46 -16.67
C GLY A 123 3.96 1.84 -16.15
N VAL A 124 3.91 3.07 -15.65
CA VAL A 124 2.69 3.81 -15.34
C VAL A 124 2.71 5.14 -16.09
N ALA A 125 1.65 5.43 -16.82
CA ALA A 125 1.47 6.72 -17.44
C ALA A 125 0.51 7.58 -16.63
N VAL A 126 0.95 8.79 -16.29
CA VAL A 126 0.15 9.87 -15.73
C VAL A 126 -0.16 10.82 -16.89
N GLN A 127 -1.42 11.03 -17.18
CA GLN A 127 -1.84 11.84 -18.31
C GLN A 127 -2.77 12.94 -17.87
N TYR A 128 -2.73 14.06 -18.60
CA TYR A 128 -3.60 15.19 -18.33
C TYR A 128 -4.21 15.78 -19.58
N ASN A 129 -5.45 16.25 -19.47
CA ASN A 129 -6.17 17.00 -20.50
C ASN A 129 -6.49 18.39 -19.98
N CYS A 130 -5.86 19.40 -20.59
CA CYS A 130 -6.02 20.81 -20.20
C CYS A 130 -6.10 21.70 -21.43
N PRO A 131 -7.22 21.72 -22.15
CA PRO A 131 -7.34 22.46 -23.41
C PRO A 131 -7.19 23.98 -23.25
N GLN A 132 -7.43 24.50 -22.03
CA GLN A 132 -7.28 25.92 -21.69
C GLN A 132 -5.99 26.24 -20.93
N GLY A 133 -5.10 25.24 -20.76
CA GLY A 133 -3.92 25.32 -19.92
C GLY A 133 -4.22 25.08 -18.43
N CYS A 134 -3.29 24.45 -17.73
CA CYS A 134 -3.39 24.20 -16.29
C CYS A 134 -1.98 24.10 -15.65
N PRO A 135 -1.20 25.16 -15.65
CA PRO A 135 0.20 25.12 -15.23
C PRO A 135 0.38 24.62 -13.79
N ASP A 136 -0.52 24.99 -12.88
CA ASP A 136 -0.46 24.55 -11.48
C ASP A 136 -0.71 23.05 -11.33
N LEU A 137 -1.66 22.49 -12.08
CA LEU A 137 -1.89 21.05 -12.10
C LEU A 137 -0.66 20.32 -12.66
N VAL A 138 -0.16 20.77 -13.82
CA VAL A 138 1.01 20.17 -14.47
C VAL A 138 2.22 20.17 -13.53
N LYS A 139 2.50 21.29 -12.87
CA LYS A 139 3.59 21.41 -11.90
C LYS A 139 3.46 20.40 -10.75
N ARG A 140 2.24 20.17 -10.24
CA ARG A 140 1.98 19.18 -9.18
C ARG A 140 2.18 17.75 -9.68
N LEU A 141 1.68 17.42 -10.88
CA LEU A 141 1.89 16.11 -11.51
C LEU A 141 3.37 15.85 -11.81
N GLU A 142 4.09 16.85 -12.30
CA GLU A 142 5.54 16.77 -12.51
C GLU A 142 6.30 16.46 -11.22
N ALA A 143 5.93 17.10 -10.11
CA ALA A 143 6.58 16.86 -8.82
C ALA A 143 6.46 15.39 -8.40
N ILE A 144 5.28 14.78 -8.60
CA ILE A 144 5.06 13.35 -8.32
C ILE A 144 5.94 12.49 -9.24
N VAL A 145 5.89 12.72 -10.56
CA VAL A 145 6.60 11.89 -11.53
C VAL A 145 8.12 12.01 -11.38
N LYS A 146 8.64 13.21 -11.11
CA LYS A 146 10.07 13.45 -10.84
C LYS A 146 10.58 12.78 -9.55
N ALA A 147 9.69 12.40 -8.63
CA ALA A 147 10.05 11.62 -7.44
C ALA A 147 10.28 10.13 -7.76
N HIS A 148 9.98 9.71 -8.99
CA HIS A 148 10.26 8.36 -9.48
C HIS A 148 11.39 8.39 -10.50
N ASP A 149 12.38 7.52 -10.33
CA ASP A 149 13.57 7.42 -11.17
C ASP A 149 13.31 6.72 -12.51
N LYS A 150 12.33 5.79 -12.54
CA LYS A 150 12.04 4.92 -13.68
C LYS A 150 10.59 4.43 -13.65
N TYR A 151 10.10 3.96 -14.78
CA TYR A 151 8.77 3.35 -14.95
C TYR A 151 7.58 4.28 -14.71
N VAL A 152 7.78 5.59 -14.73
CA VAL A 152 6.67 6.56 -14.68
C VAL A 152 6.89 7.62 -15.73
N LEU A 153 5.84 7.95 -16.49
CA LEU A 153 5.85 9.06 -17.41
C LEU A 153 4.67 10.01 -17.16
N LEU A 154 4.86 11.28 -17.50
CA LEU A 154 3.81 12.30 -17.54
C LEU A 154 3.72 12.85 -18.95
N ALA A 155 2.53 12.88 -19.53
CA ALA A 155 2.30 13.49 -20.83
C ALA A 155 0.93 14.17 -20.91
N PRO A 156 0.78 15.23 -21.74
CA PRO A 156 -0.54 15.70 -22.13
C PRO A 156 -1.24 14.64 -22.98
N TYR A 157 -2.56 14.54 -22.81
CA TYR A 157 -3.42 13.64 -23.58
C TYR A 157 -4.68 14.39 -24.01
N PRO A 158 -4.62 15.14 -25.12
CA PRO A 158 -5.75 15.93 -25.61
C PRO A 158 -6.96 15.09 -25.99
N GLY A 159 -8.14 15.59 -25.72
CA GLY A 159 -9.41 14.93 -26.06
C GLY A 159 -9.91 13.89 -25.06
N MET A 160 -9.17 13.64 -23.97
CA MET A 160 -9.62 12.78 -22.90
C MET A 160 -10.85 13.35 -22.18
N ASP A 161 -11.77 12.48 -21.76
CA ASP A 161 -13.03 12.84 -21.10
C ASP A 161 -12.86 13.34 -19.65
N LYS A 162 -11.69 13.12 -19.04
CA LYS A 162 -11.31 13.54 -17.69
C LYS A 162 -10.03 14.37 -17.71
N ARG A 163 -9.83 15.18 -16.66
CA ARG A 163 -8.63 16.02 -16.55
C ARG A 163 -7.37 15.23 -16.29
N ILE A 164 -7.48 14.11 -15.58
CA ILE A 164 -6.35 13.25 -15.21
C ILE A 164 -6.72 11.81 -15.52
N ALA A 165 -5.78 11.07 -16.09
CA ALA A 165 -5.83 9.63 -16.21
C ALA A 165 -4.52 8.99 -15.74
N LEU A 166 -4.64 7.85 -15.11
CA LEU A 166 -3.55 6.96 -14.74
C LEU A 166 -3.76 5.66 -15.50
N THR A 167 -2.75 5.21 -16.21
CA THR A 167 -2.80 3.92 -16.90
C THR A 167 -1.60 3.06 -16.53
N ALA A 168 -1.85 1.77 -16.40
CA ALA A 168 -0.87 0.70 -16.32
C ALA A 168 -1.42 -0.47 -17.15
N TRP A 169 -0.66 -1.54 -17.34
CA TRP A 169 -1.13 -2.67 -18.13
C TRP A 169 -2.43 -3.26 -17.62
N GLY A 170 -3.49 -3.19 -18.42
CA GLY A 170 -4.84 -3.63 -18.07
C GLY A 170 -5.50 -2.87 -16.92
N ARG A 171 -5.07 -1.64 -16.63
CA ARG A 171 -5.61 -0.81 -15.55
C ARG A 171 -5.73 0.65 -15.96
N ILE A 172 -6.87 1.26 -15.56
CA ILE A 172 -7.13 2.68 -15.82
C ILE A 172 -7.81 3.32 -14.59
N ASP A 173 -7.45 4.56 -14.30
CA ASP A 173 -8.13 5.38 -13.29
C ASP A 173 -8.26 6.82 -13.83
N LYS A 174 -9.49 7.34 -13.97
CA LYS A 174 -9.77 8.65 -14.56
C LYS A 174 -10.57 9.52 -13.61
N PHE A 175 -10.15 10.77 -13.44
CA PHE A 175 -10.78 11.72 -12.51
C PHE A 175 -10.48 13.18 -12.87
N ASP A 176 -11.23 14.11 -12.28
CA ASP A 176 -11.09 15.54 -12.58
C ASP A 176 -10.30 16.30 -11.51
N GLU A 177 -10.44 15.93 -10.24
CA GLU A 177 -9.81 16.63 -9.13
C GLU A 177 -8.46 16.00 -8.77
N PHE A 178 -7.44 16.85 -8.58
CA PHE A 178 -6.10 16.38 -8.22
C PHE A 178 -6.12 15.72 -6.82
N ASP A 179 -5.67 14.48 -6.75
CA ASP A 179 -5.50 13.70 -5.52
C ASP A 179 -4.13 13.01 -5.55
N GLU A 180 -3.17 13.60 -4.83
CA GLU A 180 -1.80 13.10 -4.75
C GLU A 180 -1.73 11.67 -4.19
N ALA A 181 -2.50 11.39 -3.12
CA ALA A 181 -2.50 10.08 -2.50
C ALA A 181 -3.05 8.98 -3.42
N ARG A 182 -4.07 9.31 -4.22
CA ARG A 182 -4.64 8.44 -5.24
C ARG A 182 -3.63 8.13 -6.33
N ILE A 183 -2.95 9.16 -6.85
CA ILE A 183 -1.93 9.02 -7.89
C ILE A 183 -0.76 8.16 -7.39
N ASP A 184 -0.22 8.50 -6.23
CA ASP A 184 0.91 7.79 -5.62
C ASP A 184 0.57 6.32 -5.31
N ARG A 185 -0.64 6.05 -4.83
CA ARG A 185 -1.13 4.68 -4.61
C ARG A 185 -1.21 3.88 -5.91
N PHE A 186 -1.68 4.49 -7.00
CA PHE A 186 -1.75 3.84 -8.31
C PHE A 186 -0.34 3.53 -8.84
N ILE A 187 0.55 4.51 -8.82
CA ILE A 187 1.94 4.32 -9.25
C ILE A 187 2.61 3.20 -8.45
N LYS A 188 2.50 3.22 -7.12
CA LYS A 188 3.11 2.19 -6.24
C LYS A 188 2.53 0.79 -6.44
N ALA A 189 1.28 0.69 -6.89
CA ALA A 189 0.64 -0.59 -7.13
C ALA A 189 1.12 -1.29 -8.41
N TYR A 190 1.52 -0.52 -9.43
CA TYR A 190 1.72 -1.07 -10.78
C TYR A 190 3.13 -0.86 -11.34
N LYS A 191 3.87 0.17 -10.91
CA LYS A 191 5.21 0.41 -11.47
C LYS A 191 6.16 -0.76 -11.15
N GLY A 192 6.94 -1.16 -12.14
CA GLY A 192 7.91 -2.23 -11.97
C GLY A 192 7.37 -3.64 -12.18
N ILE A 193 6.11 -3.79 -12.62
CA ILE A 193 5.50 -5.08 -12.96
C ILE A 193 5.57 -5.27 -14.48
N ASP A 194 6.50 -6.08 -14.93
CA ASP A 194 6.70 -6.43 -16.33
C ASP A 194 5.63 -7.41 -16.84
N HIS A 195 5.09 -7.14 -18.02
CA HIS A 195 3.99 -7.87 -18.64
C HIS A 195 4.36 -8.61 -19.93
N HIS A 196 5.64 -8.67 -20.29
CA HIS A 196 6.10 -9.50 -21.39
C HIS A 196 5.75 -10.98 -21.14
N LYS A 197 5.35 -11.68 -22.18
CA LYS A 197 5.17 -13.13 -22.11
C LYS A 197 6.54 -13.78 -21.83
N ARG A 198 6.64 -14.46 -20.71
CA ARG A 198 7.77 -15.32 -20.37
C ARG A 198 7.60 -16.69 -21.04
#